data_ff9b987c6c545f003bce332329a1b692
#
_entry.id   ff9b987c6c545f003bce332329a1b692
#
_cell.length_a   1.000
_cell.length_b   1.000
_cell.length_c   1.000
_cell.angle_alpha   90.00
_cell.angle_beta   90.00
_cell.angle_gamma   90.00
#
_symmetry.space_group_name_H-M   'P 1'
#
loop_
_entity.id
_entity.type
_entity.pdbx_description
1 polymer ?
#
loop_
_entity_poly.entity_id
_entity_poly.type
_entity_poly.pdbx_seq_one_letter_code
_entity_poly.pdbx_strand_id
1 'polypeptide(L)'
;MDRKLLDRIRECPTLPSLPAVALKVLELTQSAEFDLTDVARLLSKDPALSSKILRTVNSSFYGNGHTVSTISQALVLLGSQAVRTLVIGFSLGSNLSKNKSGSFDRATYWRRAVYAATASRLICERMHLIQTETCFLAALLMDIGMLAMDQVLGEEYGAITARALSHGDLPAIEAQTLGLTHAQVAGMLAQQWKFPLALQVPMEHHHEPQEVKDSLPRQLTEIVALAGRCADVFVDKGPMWALADARRMALELLKIDEAGCDQLLKEVGQRTAELAPLFEVKIDPHTNYDTVIREANEKLLQISKEGAQETHQHERRRAPRIKKESDVFILPCLGGVVRQSVKVRLMDVSARGIGFTAEKPMEKGDQFIFQTKKADGTPMTLLYETVRCDKNAKGILSIGAELVCVLNDGKKPAPKLHAAGTAEKISKAVMN
;
A
#
# COMPACT_ATOMS: atom_id res chain seq x y z
N MET A 1 -4.57 2.76 22.21
CA MET A 1 -5.88 2.61 21.51
C MET A 1 -6.91 3.47 22.21
N ASP A 2 -7.46 4.47 21.52
CA ASP A 2 -8.53 5.32 22.11
C ASP A 2 -9.87 4.57 22.10
N ARG A 3 -10.26 4.04 23.27
CA ARG A 3 -11.50 3.28 23.46
C ARG A 3 -12.74 4.12 23.14
N LYS A 4 -12.73 5.42 23.46
CA LYS A 4 -13.88 6.30 23.22
C LYS A 4 -14.16 6.49 21.72
N LEU A 5 -13.11 6.66 20.91
CA LEU A 5 -13.26 6.76 19.46
C LEU A 5 -13.74 5.42 18.88
N LEU A 6 -13.19 4.30 19.33
CA LEU A 6 -13.60 2.98 18.87
C LEU A 6 -15.08 2.70 19.20
N ASP A 7 -15.54 3.08 20.41
CA ASP A 7 -16.94 2.93 20.79
C ASP A 7 -17.86 3.84 19.96
N ARG A 8 -17.44 5.10 19.69
CA ARG A 8 -18.15 6.00 18.77
C ARG A 8 -18.27 5.41 17.36
N ILE A 9 -17.18 4.80 16.86
CA ILE A 9 -17.21 4.12 15.56
C ILE A 9 -18.17 2.93 15.64
N ARG A 10 -18.08 2.08 16.67
CA ARG A 10 -18.93 0.89 16.82
C ARG A 10 -20.43 1.21 16.90
N GLU A 11 -20.78 2.30 17.58
CA GLU A 11 -22.16 2.74 17.80
C GLU A 11 -22.73 3.61 16.67
N CYS A 12 -21.93 3.99 15.68
CA CYS A 12 -22.35 4.85 14.58
C CYS A 12 -23.37 4.10 13.68
N PRO A 13 -24.62 4.57 13.58
CA PRO A 13 -25.69 3.84 12.86
C PRO A 13 -25.50 3.85 11.34
N THR A 14 -24.62 4.70 10.83
CA THR A 14 -24.32 4.85 9.40
C THR A 14 -23.03 4.16 8.97
N LEU A 15 -22.43 3.35 9.87
CA LEU A 15 -21.24 2.57 9.53
C LEU A 15 -21.45 1.71 8.28
N PRO A 16 -20.37 1.42 7.56
CA PRO A 16 -20.39 0.39 6.53
C PRO A 16 -21.00 -0.90 7.12
N SER A 17 -22.19 -1.25 6.66
CA SER A 17 -22.85 -2.50 7.02
C SER A 17 -22.94 -3.41 5.81
N LEU A 18 -22.78 -4.69 6.02
CA LEU A 18 -23.05 -5.66 4.96
C LEU A 18 -24.52 -5.58 4.58
N PRO A 19 -24.88 -5.39 3.30
CA PRO A 19 -26.26 -5.46 2.85
C PRO A 19 -26.89 -6.81 3.19
N ALA A 20 -28.20 -6.82 3.37
CA ALA A 20 -28.93 -8.01 3.78
C ALA A 20 -28.64 -9.22 2.86
N VAL A 21 -28.49 -8.99 1.55
CA VAL A 21 -28.15 -10.05 0.59
C VAL A 21 -26.77 -10.64 0.85
N ALA A 22 -25.77 -9.79 1.15
CA ALA A 22 -24.40 -10.24 1.44
C ALA A 22 -24.33 -11.02 2.76
N LEU A 23 -25.04 -10.54 3.81
CA LEU A 23 -25.16 -11.26 5.08
C LEU A 23 -25.80 -12.63 4.87
N LYS A 24 -26.88 -12.70 4.08
CA LYS A 24 -27.58 -13.98 3.85
C LYS A 24 -26.76 -14.97 3.03
N VAL A 25 -25.99 -14.47 2.04
CA VAL A 25 -25.04 -15.32 1.30
C VAL A 25 -23.94 -15.82 2.23
N LEU A 26 -23.43 -14.96 3.11
CA LEU A 26 -22.42 -15.36 4.09
C LEU A 26 -22.94 -16.46 5.02
N GLU A 27 -24.14 -16.30 5.58
CA GLU A 27 -24.78 -17.31 6.42
C GLU A 27 -24.96 -18.64 5.68
N LEU A 28 -25.57 -18.62 4.49
CA LEU A 28 -25.82 -19.82 3.68
C LEU A 28 -24.49 -20.54 3.34
N THR A 29 -23.45 -19.82 2.98
CA THR A 29 -22.15 -20.42 2.59
C THR A 29 -21.29 -20.89 3.77
N GLN A 30 -21.66 -20.56 5.00
CA GLN A 30 -21.03 -21.08 6.23
C GLN A 30 -21.80 -22.26 6.86
N SER A 31 -22.99 -22.55 6.38
CA SER A 31 -23.80 -23.67 6.87
C SER A 31 -23.18 -25.01 6.49
N ALA A 32 -23.24 -25.99 7.39
CA ALA A 32 -22.84 -27.36 7.10
C ALA A 32 -23.79 -28.04 6.05
N GLU A 33 -25.02 -27.56 5.94
CA GLU A 33 -26.03 -28.01 4.95
C GLU A 33 -26.12 -27.03 3.78
N PHE A 34 -24.95 -26.65 3.21
CA PHE A 34 -24.86 -25.67 2.14
C PHE A 34 -25.47 -26.19 0.83
N ASP A 35 -26.52 -25.51 0.33
CA ASP A 35 -27.12 -25.76 -0.99
C ASP A 35 -26.87 -24.57 -1.96
N LEU A 36 -26.17 -24.84 -3.07
CA LEU A 36 -25.94 -23.89 -4.16
C LEU A 36 -27.26 -23.33 -4.72
N THR A 37 -28.37 -24.13 -4.69
CA THR A 37 -29.64 -23.71 -5.22
C THR A 37 -30.25 -22.57 -4.40
N ASP A 38 -30.08 -22.58 -3.09
CA ASP A 38 -30.60 -21.50 -2.22
C ASP A 38 -29.86 -20.19 -2.44
N VAL A 39 -28.54 -20.25 -2.63
CA VAL A 39 -27.74 -19.07 -3.00
C VAL A 39 -28.16 -18.57 -4.38
N ALA A 40 -28.33 -19.44 -5.37
CA ALA A 40 -28.80 -19.06 -6.69
C ALA A 40 -30.15 -18.37 -6.64
N ARG A 41 -31.10 -18.92 -5.89
CA ARG A 41 -32.45 -18.37 -5.69
C ARG A 41 -32.41 -16.99 -5.02
N LEU A 42 -31.55 -16.82 -4.03
CA LEU A 42 -31.38 -15.55 -3.34
C LEU A 42 -30.84 -14.48 -4.28
N LEU A 43 -29.75 -14.78 -5.01
CA LEU A 43 -29.08 -13.84 -5.92
C LEU A 43 -29.97 -13.49 -7.12
N SER A 44 -30.73 -14.42 -7.66
CA SER A 44 -31.64 -14.17 -8.78
C SER A 44 -32.76 -13.17 -8.49
N LYS A 45 -33.01 -12.87 -7.20
CA LYS A 45 -33.93 -11.81 -6.79
C LYS A 45 -33.38 -10.39 -6.95
N ASP A 46 -32.07 -10.26 -7.14
CA ASP A 46 -31.40 -8.98 -7.40
C ASP A 46 -30.83 -8.95 -8.82
N PRO A 47 -31.54 -8.35 -9.80
CA PRO A 47 -31.09 -8.33 -11.18
C PRO A 47 -29.80 -7.57 -11.40
N ALA A 48 -29.53 -6.52 -10.61
CA ALA A 48 -28.34 -5.70 -10.72
C ALA A 48 -27.10 -6.49 -10.27
N LEU A 49 -27.19 -7.15 -9.11
CA LEU A 49 -26.13 -8.00 -8.59
C LEU A 49 -25.91 -9.23 -9.47
N SER A 50 -26.99 -9.90 -9.92
CA SER A 50 -26.92 -11.01 -10.88
C SER A 50 -26.18 -10.63 -12.17
N SER A 51 -26.52 -9.47 -12.75
CA SER A 51 -25.84 -8.96 -13.96
C SER A 51 -24.36 -8.69 -13.72
N LYS A 52 -23.98 -8.14 -12.56
CA LYS A 52 -22.56 -7.92 -12.20
C LYS A 52 -21.82 -9.26 -12.07
N ILE A 53 -22.39 -10.24 -11.38
CA ILE A 53 -21.81 -11.59 -11.23
C ILE A 53 -21.62 -12.23 -12.60
N LEU A 54 -22.63 -12.26 -13.44
CA LEU A 54 -22.56 -12.88 -14.77
C LEU A 54 -21.51 -12.18 -15.68
N ARG A 55 -21.43 -10.86 -15.65
CA ARG A 55 -20.39 -10.13 -16.38
C ARG A 55 -18.99 -10.50 -15.88
N THR A 56 -18.83 -10.64 -14.57
CA THR A 56 -17.54 -11.00 -13.95
C THR A 56 -17.10 -12.40 -14.34
N VAL A 57 -18.02 -13.37 -14.26
CA VAL A 57 -17.77 -14.78 -14.65
C VAL A 57 -17.37 -14.88 -16.12
N ASN A 58 -17.99 -14.07 -16.98
CA ASN A 58 -17.73 -14.05 -18.42
C ASN A 58 -16.55 -13.13 -18.80
N SER A 59 -15.89 -12.49 -17.85
CA SER A 59 -14.70 -11.68 -18.11
C SER A 59 -13.46 -12.56 -18.26
N SER A 60 -12.44 -12.03 -18.95
CA SER A 60 -11.12 -12.65 -19.06
C SER A 60 -10.45 -12.88 -17.69
N PHE A 61 -10.86 -12.13 -16.68
CA PHE A 61 -10.36 -12.27 -15.31
C PHE A 61 -10.63 -13.65 -14.71
N TYR A 62 -11.81 -14.27 -15.01
CA TYR A 62 -12.14 -15.64 -14.58
C TYR A 62 -11.89 -16.72 -15.66
N GLY A 63 -11.53 -16.34 -16.87
CA GLY A 63 -10.89 -17.19 -17.87
C GLY A 63 -11.69 -18.40 -18.42
N ASN A 64 -13.00 -18.31 -18.44
CA ASN A 64 -13.84 -19.47 -18.66
C ASN A 64 -14.29 -19.66 -20.11
N GLY A 65 -13.56 -19.82 -21.10
CA GLY A 65 -13.87 -20.12 -22.52
C GLY A 65 -15.33 -20.41 -22.96
N HIS A 66 -16.32 -20.45 -22.05
CA HIS A 66 -17.73 -20.67 -22.29
C HIS A 66 -18.57 -19.55 -21.68
N THR A 67 -19.61 -19.12 -22.40
CA THR A 67 -20.56 -18.11 -21.92
C THR A 67 -21.48 -18.69 -20.85
N VAL A 68 -21.44 -18.09 -19.66
CA VAL A 68 -22.30 -18.39 -18.52
C VAL A 68 -23.51 -17.46 -18.54
N SER A 69 -24.72 -18.01 -18.60
CA SER A 69 -25.95 -17.24 -18.73
C SER A 69 -26.85 -17.24 -17.49
N THR A 70 -26.57 -18.09 -16.50
CA THR A 70 -27.38 -18.21 -15.28
C THR A 70 -26.51 -18.17 -14.03
N ILE A 71 -27.10 -17.68 -12.91
CA ILE A 71 -26.43 -17.65 -11.60
C ILE A 71 -26.09 -19.07 -11.13
N SER A 72 -26.94 -20.05 -11.40
CA SER A 72 -26.65 -21.45 -11.04
C SER A 72 -25.40 -21.97 -11.75
N GLN A 73 -25.26 -21.69 -13.05
CA GLN A 73 -24.01 -22.00 -13.79
C GLN A 73 -22.80 -21.28 -13.24
N ALA A 74 -22.94 -19.98 -12.89
CA ALA A 74 -21.89 -19.20 -12.29
C ALA A 74 -21.42 -19.81 -10.94
N LEU A 75 -22.36 -20.24 -10.11
CA LEU A 75 -22.06 -20.90 -8.83
C LEU A 75 -21.33 -22.24 -9.00
N VAL A 76 -21.76 -23.05 -9.98
CA VAL A 76 -21.09 -24.34 -10.27
C VAL A 76 -19.67 -24.10 -10.78
N LEU A 77 -19.48 -23.11 -11.63
CA LEU A 77 -18.20 -22.83 -12.27
C LEU A 77 -17.19 -22.17 -11.35
N LEU A 78 -17.61 -21.13 -10.62
CA LEU A 78 -16.75 -20.36 -9.71
C LEU A 78 -16.60 -20.99 -8.33
N GLY A 79 -17.60 -21.78 -7.93
CA GLY A 79 -17.74 -22.23 -6.55
C GLY A 79 -18.36 -21.18 -5.63
N SER A 80 -18.77 -21.63 -4.45
CA SER A 80 -19.45 -20.79 -3.45
C SER A 80 -18.57 -19.67 -2.92
N GLN A 81 -17.26 -19.90 -2.77
CA GLN A 81 -16.34 -18.90 -2.21
C GLN A 81 -16.17 -17.70 -3.13
N ALA A 82 -15.95 -17.91 -4.42
CA ALA A 82 -15.81 -16.82 -5.38
C ALA A 82 -17.10 -15.99 -5.49
N VAL A 83 -18.26 -16.66 -5.56
CA VAL A 83 -19.56 -15.96 -5.61
C VAL A 83 -19.79 -15.16 -4.33
N ARG A 84 -19.49 -15.72 -3.15
CA ARG A 84 -19.57 -15.00 -1.87
C ARG A 84 -18.68 -13.73 -1.90
N THR A 85 -17.45 -13.87 -2.35
CA THR A 85 -16.48 -12.77 -2.48
C THR A 85 -17.04 -11.66 -3.38
N LEU A 86 -17.57 -12.01 -4.55
CA LEU A 86 -18.16 -11.05 -5.48
C LEU A 86 -19.41 -10.36 -4.91
N VAL A 87 -20.28 -11.12 -4.24
CA VAL A 87 -21.49 -10.56 -3.61
C VAL A 87 -21.12 -9.54 -2.53
N ILE A 88 -20.19 -9.86 -1.65
CA ILE A 88 -19.74 -8.96 -0.59
C ILE A 88 -19.09 -7.72 -1.22
N GLY A 89 -18.15 -7.90 -2.14
CA GLY A 89 -17.44 -6.82 -2.79
C GLY A 89 -18.35 -5.85 -3.56
N PHE A 90 -19.26 -6.37 -4.40
CA PHE A 90 -20.20 -5.52 -5.16
C PHE A 90 -21.24 -4.84 -4.29
N SER A 91 -21.70 -5.52 -3.25
CA SER A 91 -22.70 -4.96 -2.33
C SER A 91 -22.15 -3.83 -1.49
N LEU A 92 -20.90 -3.92 -1.04
CA LEU A 92 -20.21 -2.85 -0.32
C LEU A 92 -19.86 -1.69 -1.25
N GLY A 93 -19.33 -1.96 -2.44
CA GLY A 93 -18.95 -0.93 -3.42
C GLY A 93 -20.14 -0.04 -3.80
N SER A 94 -21.31 -0.61 -4.07
CA SER A 94 -22.49 0.14 -4.50
C SER A 94 -23.12 0.99 -3.40
N ASN A 95 -23.03 0.59 -2.13
CA ASN A 95 -23.64 1.32 -1.01
C ASN A 95 -22.74 2.47 -0.52
N LEU A 96 -21.43 2.25 -0.49
CA LEU A 96 -20.49 3.24 0.06
C LEU A 96 -20.15 4.36 -0.93
N SER A 97 -20.36 4.16 -2.23
CA SER A 97 -20.13 5.19 -3.25
C SER A 97 -21.15 6.33 -3.22
N LYS A 98 -22.34 6.13 -2.62
CA LYS A 98 -23.46 7.07 -2.64
C LYS A 98 -23.36 8.20 -1.59
N ASN A 99 -22.65 7.99 -0.50
CA ASN A 99 -22.53 8.99 0.56
C ASN A 99 -21.33 9.91 0.28
N LYS A 100 -21.60 11.11 -0.22
CA LYS A 100 -20.61 12.19 -0.35
C LYS A 100 -20.54 12.93 0.97
N SER A 101 -19.60 12.61 1.84
CA SER A 101 -19.28 13.41 3.01
C SER A 101 -17.77 13.62 3.07
N GLY A 102 -17.33 14.87 3.19
CA GLY A 102 -15.97 15.23 3.51
C GLY A 102 -14.97 15.30 2.33
N SER A 103 -13.72 15.57 2.70
CA SER A 103 -12.56 15.74 1.80
C SER A 103 -11.82 14.43 1.51
N PHE A 104 -12.32 13.28 1.98
CA PHE A 104 -11.70 11.97 1.77
C PHE A 104 -11.83 11.51 0.31
N ASP A 105 -10.71 11.12 -0.31
CA ASP A 105 -10.66 10.67 -1.70
C ASP A 105 -11.11 9.21 -1.85
N ARG A 106 -12.42 8.99 -1.90
CA ARG A 106 -13.05 7.68 -2.09
C ARG A 106 -12.71 7.05 -3.45
N ALA A 107 -12.42 7.86 -4.46
CA ALA A 107 -12.05 7.33 -5.78
C ALA A 107 -10.67 6.66 -5.72
N THR A 108 -9.70 7.28 -5.07
CA THR A 108 -8.38 6.66 -4.82
C THR A 108 -8.48 5.46 -3.90
N TYR A 109 -9.29 5.52 -2.84
CA TYR A 109 -9.57 4.37 -1.97
C TYR A 109 -10.04 3.15 -2.78
N TRP A 110 -11.08 3.28 -3.62
CA TRP A 110 -11.61 2.17 -4.40
C TRP A 110 -10.63 1.68 -5.47
N ARG A 111 -9.88 2.59 -6.10
CA ARG A 111 -8.81 2.19 -7.03
C ARG A 111 -7.79 1.31 -6.31
N ARG A 112 -7.31 1.74 -5.15
CA ARG A 112 -6.37 0.97 -4.34
C ARG A 112 -6.92 -0.39 -3.97
N ALA A 113 -8.15 -0.47 -3.49
CA ALA A 113 -8.80 -1.71 -3.09
C ALA A 113 -8.87 -2.73 -4.25
N VAL A 114 -9.22 -2.28 -5.47
CA VAL A 114 -9.30 -3.18 -6.65
C VAL A 114 -7.90 -3.61 -7.10
N TYR A 115 -6.90 -2.71 -7.09
CA TYR A 115 -5.52 -3.09 -7.38
C TYR A 115 -4.98 -4.11 -6.37
N ALA A 116 -5.21 -3.91 -5.08
CA ALA A 116 -4.79 -4.83 -4.02
C ALA A 116 -5.47 -6.20 -4.14
N ALA A 117 -6.78 -6.22 -4.39
CA ALA A 117 -7.51 -7.47 -4.61
C ALA A 117 -6.95 -8.25 -5.82
N THR A 118 -6.69 -7.56 -6.93
CA THR A 118 -6.08 -8.18 -8.12
C THR A 118 -4.68 -8.71 -7.83
N ALA A 119 -3.85 -7.92 -7.14
CA ALA A 119 -2.49 -8.33 -6.78
C ALA A 119 -2.50 -9.58 -5.87
N SER A 120 -3.35 -9.60 -4.84
CA SER A 120 -3.43 -10.73 -3.91
C SER A 120 -3.83 -12.02 -4.63
N ARG A 121 -4.76 -11.95 -5.58
CA ARG A 121 -5.17 -13.08 -6.40
C ARG A 121 -3.99 -13.62 -7.22
N LEU A 122 -3.30 -12.75 -7.95
CA LEU A 122 -2.16 -13.13 -8.79
C LEU A 122 -1.00 -13.71 -7.97
N ILE A 123 -0.77 -13.20 -6.76
CA ILE A 123 0.20 -13.76 -5.82
C ILE A 123 -0.21 -15.19 -5.42
N CYS A 124 -1.47 -15.39 -5.01
CA CYS A 124 -1.98 -16.71 -4.63
C CYS A 124 -1.93 -17.71 -5.79
N GLU A 125 -2.28 -17.30 -7.02
CA GLU A 125 -2.22 -18.13 -8.21
C GLU A 125 -0.76 -18.59 -8.49
N ARG A 126 0.22 -17.70 -8.38
CA ARG A 126 1.65 -18.04 -8.52
C ARG A 126 2.17 -18.96 -7.44
N MET A 127 1.63 -18.83 -6.22
CA MET A 127 1.98 -19.70 -5.09
C MET A 127 1.15 -20.99 -5.04
N HIS A 128 0.23 -21.20 -5.99
CA HIS A 128 -0.68 -22.35 -6.04
C HIS A 128 -1.50 -22.52 -4.75
N LEU A 129 -1.96 -21.43 -4.16
CA LEU A 129 -2.73 -21.47 -2.92
C LEU A 129 -4.23 -21.62 -3.17
N ILE A 130 -4.87 -22.44 -2.32
CA ILE A 130 -6.32 -22.66 -2.36
C ILE A 130 -7.11 -21.42 -1.88
N GLN A 131 -6.49 -20.60 -1.03
CA GLN A 131 -7.12 -19.44 -0.37
C GLN A 131 -7.23 -18.20 -1.26
N THR A 132 -7.15 -18.33 -2.57
CA THR A 132 -7.14 -17.22 -3.54
C THR A 132 -8.30 -16.24 -3.33
N GLU A 133 -9.53 -16.77 -3.20
CA GLU A 133 -10.72 -15.93 -2.99
C GLU A 133 -10.75 -15.27 -1.60
N THR A 134 -10.18 -15.93 -0.60
CA THR A 134 -10.04 -15.36 0.75
C THR A 134 -9.07 -14.19 0.74
N CYS A 135 -7.90 -14.33 0.11
CA CYS A 135 -6.93 -13.25 -0.03
C CYS A 135 -7.48 -12.09 -0.87
N PHE A 136 -8.16 -12.39 -1.96
CA PHE A 136 -8.82 -11.38 -2.79
C PHE A 136 -9.80 -10.52 -1.97
N LEU A 137 -10.71 -11.16 -1.20
CA LEU A 137 -11.68 -10.45 -0.38
C LEU A 137 -11.01 -9.68 0.76
N ALA A 138 -10.04 -10.28 1.43
CA ALA A 138 -9.29 -9.62 2.49
C ALA A 138 -8.59 -8.36 1.97
N ALA A 139 -7.90 -8.45 0.83
CA ALA A 139 -7.22 -7.32 0.20
C ALA A 139 -8.20 -6.24 -0.30
N LEU A 140 -9.38 -6.64 -0.82
CA LEU A 140 -10.41 -5.69 -1.23
C LEU A 140 -10.96 -4.87 -0.05
N LEU A 141 -10.99 -5.47 1.15
CA LEU A 141 -11.63 -4.90 2.34
C LEU A 141 -10.64 -4.46 3.43
N MET A 142 -9.33 -4.68 3.28
CA MET A 142 -8.35 -4.39 4.33
C MET A 142 -8.41 -2.96 4.84
N ASP A 143 -8.73 -2.01 3.96
CA ASP A 143 -8.83 -0.59 4.28
C ASP A 143 -10.24 -0.11 4.63
N ILE A 144 -11.22 -1.00 4.80
CA ILE A 144 -12.62 -0.62 5.04
C ILE A 144 -12.78 0.28 6.28
N GLY A 145 -11.84 0.20 7.21
CA GLY A 145 -11.77 1.07 8.37
C GLY A 145 -11.61 2.55 8.01
N MET A 146 -10.96 2.89 6.88
CA MET A 146 -10.87 4.26 6.39
C MET A 146 -12.25 4.85 6.08
N LEU A 147 -13.12 4.07 5.45
CA LEU A 147 -14.50 4.51 5.17
C LEU A 147 -15.31 4.67 6.43
N ALA A 148 -15.10 3.81 7.44
CA ALA A 148 -15.75 3.94 8.73
C ALA A 148 -15.26 5.19 9.49
N MET A 149 -13.96 5.46 9.46
CA MET A 149 -13.37 6.64 10.06
C MET A 149 -13.82 7.92 9.35
N ASP A 150 -13.87 7.95 8.01
CA ASP A 150 -14.43 9.05 7.23
C ASP A 150 -15.91 9.31 7.59
N GLN A 151 -16.70 8.26 7.77
CA GLN A 151 -18.11 8.39 8.14
C GLN A 151 -18.31 9.02 9.51
N VAL A 152 -17.43 8.76 10.48
CA VAL A 152 -17.54 9.24 11.87
C VAL A 152 -16.85 10.58 12.08
N LEU A 153 -15.71 10.81 11.42
CA LEU A 153 -14.85 11.96 11.61
C LEU A 153 -14.99 13.02 10.48
N GLY A 154 -15.48 12.63 9.30
CA GLY A 154 -15.71 13.53 8.17
C GLY A 154 -14.45 14.28 7.73
N GLU A 155 -14.52 15.63 7.76
CA GLU A 155 -13.42 16.49 7.31
C GLU A 155 -12.14 16.31 8.14
N GLU A 156 -12.25 15.96 9.42
CA GLU A 156 -11.10 15.68 10.28
C GLU A 156 -10.27 14.50 9.72
N TYR A 157 -10.94 13.42 9.33
CA TYR A 157 -10.23 12.28 8.74
C TYR A 157 -9.64 12.61 7.36
N GLY A 158 -10.35 13.38 6.55
CA GLY A 158 -9.81 13.90 5.29
C GLY A 158 -8.54 14.72 5.48
N ALA A 159 -8.48 15.56 6.51
CA ALA A 159 -7.28 16.31 6.86
C ALA A 159 -6.12 15.42 7.33
N ILE A 160 -6.42 14.31 8.05
CA ILE A 160 -5.43 13.31 8.47
C ILE A 160 -4.83 12.60 7.27
N THR A 161 -5.68 12.08 6.37
CA THR A 161 -5.23 11.37 5.16
C THR A 161 -4.43 12.26 4.20
N ALA A 162 -4.77 13.56 4.12
CA ALA A 162 -4.04 14.52 3.30
C ALA A 162 -2.59 14.77 3.77
N ARG A 163 -2.26 14.45 5.02
CA ARG A 163 -0.89 14.55 5.59
C ARG A 163 0.01 13.38 5.18
N ALA A 164 -0.56 12.26 4.76
CA ALA A 164 0.19 11.11 4.30
C ALA A 164 0.76 11.37 2.90
N LEU A 165 2.04 11.07 2.68
CA LEU A 165 2.65 11.09 1.34
C LEU A 165 2.42 9.77 0.61
N SER A 166 2.35 8.68 1.36
CA SER A 166 2.05 7.34 0.89
C SER A 166 1.01 6.70 1.81
N HIS A 167 0.32 5.69 1.29
CA HIS A 167 -0.57 4.89 2.13
C HIS A 167 0.17 4.24 3.31
N GLY A 168 1.44 3.89 3.10
CA GLY A 168 2.28 3.30 4.15
C GLY A 168 2.55 4.20 5.36
N ASP A 169 2.46 5.51 5.21
CA ASP A 169 2.64 6.47 6.31
C ASP A 169 1.38 6.63 7.16
N LEU A 170 0.23 6.31 6.58
CA LEU A 170 -1.08 6.62 7.17
C LEU A 170 -1.30 6.00 8.55
N PRO A 171 -0.97 4.71 8.81
CA PRO A 171 -1.17 4.11 10.13
C PRO A 171 -0.45 4.85 11.26
N ALA A 172 0.77 5.31 10.99
CA ALA A 172 1.56 6.06 11.98
C ALA A 172 0.94 7.43 12.29
N ILE A 173 0.41 8.12 11.26
CA ILE A 173 -0.27 9.41 11.40
C ILE A 173 -1.59 9.24 12.16
N GLU A 174 -2.36 8.21 11.84
CA GLU A 174 -3.60 7.85 12.53
C GLU A 174 -3.35 7.51 14.00
N ALA A 175 -2.39 6.62 14.27
CA ALA A 175 -2.04 6.24 15.64
C ALA A 175 -1.60 7.44 16.48
N GLN A 176 -0.81 8.35 15.91
CA GLN A 176 -0.36 9.57 16.58
C GLN A 176 -1.50 10.56 16.83
N THR A 177 -2.43 10.70 15.87
CA THR A 177 -3.48 11.73 15.93
C THR A 177 -4.72 11.23 16.64
N LEU A 178 -5.11 9.97 16.42
CA LEU A 178 -6.37 9.38 16.86
C LEU A 178 -6.18 8.27 17.91
N GLY A 179 -4.94 7.80 18.13
CA GLY A 179 -4.67 6.63 18.98
C GLY A 179 -5.25 5.32 18.42
N LEU A 180 -5.64 5.28 17.15
CA LEU A 180 -6.33 4.17 16.48
C LEU A 180 -5.99 4.19 15.00
N THR A 181 -5.79 3.02 14.38
CA THR A 181 -5.53 2.90 12.94
C THR A 181 -6.74 2.35 12.18
N HIS A 182 -6.81 2.66 10.87
CA HIS A 182 -7.85 2.10 10.00
C HIS A 182 -7.80 0.56 9.94
N ALA A 183 -6.64 -0.05 10.06
CA ALA A 183 -6.48 -1.50 10.08
C ALA A 183 -7.15 -2.12 11.34
N GLN A 184 -6.98 -1.51 12.51
CA GLN A 184 -7.67 -1.92 13.74
C GLN A 184 -9.19 -1.77 13.62
N VAL A 185 -9.67 -0.70 12.96
CA VAL A 185 -11.09 -0.52 12.68
C VAL A 185 -11.60 -1.57 11.69
N ALA A 186 -10.82 -1.91 10.66
CA ALA A 186 -11.16 -2.97 9.72
C ALA A 186 -11.29 -4.34 10.41
N GLY A 187 -10.38 -4.67 11.33
CA GLY A 187 -10.46 -5.88 12.16
C GLY A 187 -11.73 -5.92 13.02
N MET A 188 -12.06 -4.80 13.66
CA MET A 188 -13.31 -4.67 14.44
C MET A 188 -14.55 -4.89 13.57
N LEU A 189 -14.62 -4.28 12.39
CA LEU A 189 -15.73 -4.48 11.46
C LEU A 189 -15.83 -5.93 10.98
N ALA A 190 -14.69 -6.55 10.64
CA ALA A 190 -14.64 -7.94 10.23
C ALA A 190 -15.15 -8.89 11.32
N GLN A 191 -14.80 -8.61 12.59
CA GLN A 191 -15.33 -9.35 13.75
C GLN A 191 -16.84 -9.14 13.91
N GLN A 192 -17.32 -7.91 13.79
CA GLN A 192 -18.74 -7.57 13.89
C GLN A 192 -19.57 -8.23 12.79
N TRP A 193 -19.00 -8.36 11.59
CA TRP A 193 -19.61 -9.09 10.47
C TRP A 193 -19.45 -10.61 10.56
N LYS A 194 -18.83 -11.11 11.65
CA LYS A 194 -18.57 -12.55 11.87
C LYS A 194 -17.80 -13.21 10.71
N PHE A 195 -16.85 -12.49 10.13
CA PHE A 195 -15.96 -13.08 9.14
C PHE A 195 -15.09 -14.17 9.78
N PRO A 196 -14.65 -15.18 9.02
CA PRO A 196 -13.69 -16.16 9.53
C PRO A 196 -12.33 -15.50 9.82
N LEU A 197 -11.54 -16.08 10.74
CA LEU A 197 -10.21 -15.58 11.11
C LEU A 197 -9.28 -15.40 9.89
N ALA A 198 -9.43 -16.23 8.88
CA ALA A 198 -8.67 -16.11 7.61
C ALA A 198 -8.94 -14.79 6.84
N LEU A 199 -10.02 -14.07 7.16
CA LEU A 199 -10.30 -12.71 6.67
C LEU A 199 -9.99 -11.65 7.73
N GLN A 200 -10.40 -11.88 8.98
CA GLN A 200 -10.22 -10.90 10.06
C GLN A 200 -8.75 -10.54 10.27
N VAL A 201 -7.89 -11.56 10.43
CA VAL A 201 -6.47 -11.36 10.76
C VAL A 201 -5.73 -10.59 9.66
N PRO A 202 -5.83 -10.94 8.36
CA PRO A 202 -5.21 -10.13 7.32
C PRO A 202 -5.75 -8.69 7.24
N MET A 203 -7.04 -8.46 7.46
CA MET A 203 -7.62 -7.11 7.46
C MET A 203 -7.10 -6.26 8.63
N GLU A 204 -6.87 -6.85 9.79
CA GLU A 204 -6.38 -6.15 10.98
C GLU A 204 -4.86 -5.91 10.96
N HIS A 205 -4.08 -6.84 10.39
CA HIS A 205 -2.63 -6.84 10.52
C HIS A 205 -1.86 -6.63 9.20
N HIS A 206 -2.51 -6.15 8.13
CA HIS A 206 -1.85 -5.99 6.82
C HIS A 206 -0.69 -4.98 6.80
N HIS A 207 -0.62 -4.08 7.77
CA HIS A 207 0.53 -3.19 7.94
C HIS A 207 1.66 -3.81 8.78
N GLU A 208 1.35 -4.77 9.63
CA GLU A 208 2.28 -5.39 10.60
C GLU A 208 2.18 -6.93 10.56
N PRO A 209 2.39 -7.57 9.38
CA PRO A 209 2.21 -9.02 9.23
C PRO A 209 3.13 -9.84 10.13
N GLN A 210 4.27 -9.27 10.58
CA GLN A 210 5.21 -9.89 11.51
C GLN A 210 4.62 -10.11 12.91
N GLU A 211 3.57 -9.41 13.28
CA GLU A 211 2.91 -9.59 14.59
C GLU A 211 2.03 -10.82 14.66
N VAL A 212 1.62 -11.36 13.49
CA VAL A 212 0.81 -12.57 13.40
C VAL A 212 1.70 -13.80 13.63
N LYS A 213 1.37 -14.60 14.64
CA LYS A 213 2.20 -15.76 15.06
C LYS A 213 1.84 -17.06 14.34
N ASP A 214 0.53 -17.28 14.10
CA ASP A 214 0.04 -18.52 13.50
C ASP A 214 0.39 -18.59 12.00
N SER A 215 0.91 -19.75 11.56
CA SER A 215 1.52 -19.91 10.23
C SER A 215 0.56 -19.58 9.07
N LEU A 216 -0.64 -20.11 9.07
CA LEU A 216 -1.58 -19.89 7.96
C LEU A 216 -2.14 -18.46 7.95
N PRO A 217 -2.70 -17.89 9.05
CA PRO A 217 -3.11 -16.49 9.07
C PRO A 217 -1.96 -15.54 8.73
N ARG A 218 -0.73 -15.83 9.17
CA ARG A 218 0.45 -15.04 8.84
C ARG A 218 0.73 -15.03 7.34
N GLN A 219 0.73 -16.18 6.68
CA GLN A 219 0.96 -16.27 5.24
C GLN A 219 -0.10 -15.45 4.46
N LEU A 220 -1.38 -15.57 4.83
CA LEU A 220 -2.44 -14.78 4.21
C LEU A 220 -2.25 -13.28 4.45
N THR A 221 -1.82 -12.88 5.65
CA THR A 221 -1.54 -11.49 6.00
C THR A 221 -0.35 -10.95 5.20
N GLU A 222 0.73 -11.72 5.04
CA GLU A 222 1.89 -11.35 4.22
C GLU A 222 1.51 -11.13 2.75
N ILE A 223 0.65 -11.99 2.20
CA ILE A 223 0.11 -11.84 0.84
C ILE A 223 -0.71 -10.55 0.72
N VAL A 224 -1.62 -10.30 1.65
CA VAL A 224 -2.47 -9.10 1.66
C VAL A 224 -1.63 -7.84 1.85
N ALA A 225 -0.63 -7.86 2.72
CA ALA A 225 0.32 -6.77 2.91
C ALA A 225 1.10 -6.44 1.63
N LEU A 226 1.68 -7.45 0.97
CA LEU A 226 2.37 -7.26 -0.31
C LEU A 226 1.41 -6.75 -1.39
N ALA A 227 0.20 -7.29 -1.45
CA ALA A 227 -0.82 -6.85 -2.41
C ALA A 227 -1.18 -5.37 -2.23
N GLY A 228 -1.27 -4.89 -0.99
CA GLY A 228 -1.42 -3.47 -0.67
C GLY A 228 -0.27 -2.62 -1.20
N ARG A 229 0.98 -3.08 -1.03
CA ARG A 229 2.15 -2.36 -1.59
C ARG A 229 2.18 -2.37 -3.11
N CYS A 230 1.76 -3.47 -3.74
CA CYS A 230 1.58 -3.49 -5.20
C CYS A 230 0.54 -2.45 -5.66
N ALA A 231 -0.55 -2.28 -4.93
CA ALA A 231 -1.58 -1.28 -5.24
C ALA A 231 -1.04 0.16 -5.10
N ASP A 232 -0.24 0.42 -4.06
CA ASP A 232 0.37 1.73 -3.81
C ASP A 232 1.21 2.22 -5.00
N VAL A 233 1.84 1.31 -5.77
CA VAL A 233 2.60 1.64 -6.99
C VAL A 233 1.73 2.37 -8.03
N PHE A 234 0.43 2.08 -8.08
CA PHE A 234 -0.49 2.64 -9.07
C PHE A 234 -1.30 3.84 -8.56
N VAL A 235 -1.36 4.07 -7.24
CA VAL A 235 -2.25 5.08 -6.67
C VAL A 235 -1.54 6.14 -5.84
N ASP A 236 -0.35 5.87 -5.32
CA ASP A 236 0.40 6.82 -4.50
C ASP A 236 1.02 7.94 -5.35
N LYS A 237 1.10 9.13 -4.76
CA LYS A 237 1.75 10.30 -5.40
C LYS A 237 3.26 10.13 -5.59
N GLY A 238 3.86 9.18 -4.90
CA GLY A 238 5.28 8.84 -4.97
C GLY A 238 5.51 7.38 -5.31
N PRO A 239 5.21 6.92 -6.55
CA PRO A 239 5.26 5.51 -6.92
C PRO A 239 6.63 4.87 -6.74
N MET A 240 7.68 5.66 -6.74
CA MET A 240 9.07 5.23 -6.56
C MET A 240 9.29 4.48 -5.24
N TRP A 241 8.78 5.01 -4.12
CA TRP A 241 8.88 4.35 -2.82
C TRP A 241 8.01 3.11 -2.74
N ALA A 242 6.78 3.20 -3.24
CA ALA A 242 5.85 2.08 -3.27
C ALA A 242 6.44 0.91 -4.09
N LEU A 243 7.07 1.19 -5.23
CA LEU A 243 7.75 0.19 -6.05
C LEU A 243 8.91 -0.49 -5.30
N ALA A 244 9.77 0.30 -4.67
CA ALA A 244 10.92 -0.24 -3.94
C ALA A 244 10.49 -1.09 -2.74
N ASP A 245 9.45 -0.66 -2.03
CA ASP A 245 8.88 -1.42 -0.93
C ASP A 245 8.19 -2.70 -1.41
N ALA A 246 7.46 -2.65 -2.53
CA ALA A 246 6.86 -3.84 -3.13
C ALA A 246 7.92 -4.87 -3.51
N ARG A 247 9.00 -4.46 -4.18
CA ARG A 247 10.13 -5.35 -4.54
C ARG A 247 10.81 -5.94 -3.31
N ARG A 248 11.09 -5.11 -2.28
CA ARG A 248 11.67 -5.58 -1.02
C ARG A 248 10.76 -6.60 -0.34
N MET A 249 9.48 -6.28 -0.15
CA MET A 249 8.52 -7.18 0.50
C MET A 249 8.30 -8.47 -0.30
N ALA A 250 8.27 -8.40 -1.64
CA ALA A 250 8.18 -9.58 -2.50
C ALA A 250 9.34 -10.55 -2.25
N LEU A 251 10.57 -10.01 -2.16
CA LEU A 251 11.74 -10.83 -1.86
C LEU A 251 11.76 -11.36 -0.42
N GLU A 252 11.48 -10.50 0.56
CA GLU A 252 11.56 -10.87 1.99
C GLU A 252 10.50 -11.90 2.38
N LEU A 253 9.24 -11.65 2.01
CA LEU A 253 8.10 -12.45 2.45
C LEU A 253 7.87 -13.68 1.58
N LEU A 254 7.96 -13.55 0.25
CA LEU A 254 7.54 -14.58 -0.69
C LEU A 254 8.68 -15.12 -1.57
N LYS A 255 9.92 -14.64 -1.40
CA LYS A 255 11.10 -15.03 -2.20
C LYS A 255 10.95 -14.75 -3.70
N ILE A 256 10.13 -13.74 -4.05
CA ILE A 256 9.98 -13.24 -5.42
C ILE A 256 11.06 -12.18 -5.63
N ASP A 257 11.91 -12.37 -6.64
CA ASP A 257 12.97 -11.42 -6.98
C ASP A 257 12.43 -10.15 -7.65
N GLU A 258 13.31 -9.20 -7.94
CA GLU A 258 12.94 -7.90 -8.53
C GLU A 258 12.24 -8.08 -9.88
N ALA A 259 12.78 -8.94 -10.76
CA ALA A 259 12.20 -9.21 -12.08
C ALA A 259 10.81 -9.87 -11.97
N GLY A 260 10.66 -10.82 -11.05
CA GLY A 260 9.38 -11.47 -10.76
C GLY A 260 8.35 -10.50 -10.18
N CYS A 261 8.79 -9.56 -9.33
CA CYS A 261 7.92 -8.50 -8.81
C CYS A 261 7.47 -7.53 -9.92
N ASP A 262 8.37 -7.14 -10.82
CA ASP A 262 8.06 -6.29 -11.96
C ASP A 262 7.05 -6.94 -12.90
N GLN A 263 7.23 -8.24 -13.18
CA GLN A 263 6.28 -9.01 -13.96
C GLN A 263 4.92 -9.11 -13.26
N LEU A 264 4.89 -9.31 -11.94
CA LEU A 264 3.67 -9.30 -11.14
C LEU A 264 2.94 -7.96 -11.27
N LEU A 265 3.65 -6.84 -11.09
CA LEU A 265 3.06 -5.50 -11.19
C LEU A 265 2.50 -5.22 -12.57
N LYS A 266 3.18 -5.65 -13.64
CA LYS A 266 2.68 -5.54 -15.02
C LYS A 266 1.36 -6.27 -15.20
N GLU A 267 1.26 -7.50 -14.73
CA GLU A 267 0.01 -8.28 -14.76
C GLU A 267 -1.09 -7.68 -13.88
N VAL A 268 -0.74 -7.14 -12.69
CA VAL A 268 -1.67 -6.42 -11.83
C VAL A 268 -2.29 -5.25 -12.58
N GLY A 269 -1.49 -4.43 -13.28
CA GLY A 269 -2.00 -3.31 -14.08
C GLY A 269 -3.00 -3.77 -15.14
N GLN A 270 -2.65 -4.80 -15.91
CA GLN A 270 -3.48 -5.35 -16.99
C GLN A 270 -4.80 -5.93 -16.46
N ARG A 271 -4.72 -6.82 -15.48
CA ARG A 271 -5.90 -7.50 -14.91
C ARG A 271 -6.81 -6.54 -14.15
N THR A 272 -6.24 -5.51 -13.51
CA THR A 272 -7.06 -4.51 -12.82
C THR A 272 -7.87 -3.67 -13.80
N ALA A 273 -7.33 -3.35 -14.98
CA ALA A 273 -8.07 -2.64 -16.01
C ALA A 273 -9.32 -3.41 -16.49
N GLU A 274 -9.27 -4.75 -16.50
CA GLU A 274 -10.42 -5.62 -16.82
C GLU A 274 -11.43 -5.70 -15.67
N LEU A 275 -10.95 -5.71 -14.41
CA LEU A 275 -11.78 -5.92 -13.22
C LEU A 275 -12.46 -4.62 -12.75
N ALA A 276 -11.80 -3.48 -12.82
CA ALA A 276 -12.25 -2.23 -12.26
C ALA A 276 -13.64 -1.76 -12.76
N PRO A 277 -14.00 -1.91 -14.05
CA PRO A 277 -15.34 -1.56 -14.53
C PRO A 277 -16.46 -2.37 -13.85
N LEU A 278 -16.18 -3.59 -13.40
CA LEU A 278 -17.14 -4.44 -12.71
C LEU A 278 -17.48 -3.91 -11.32
N PHE A 279 -16.52 -3.21 -10.69
CA PHE A 279 -16.66 -2.50 -9.43
C PHE A 279 -17.07 -1.02 -9.61
N GLU A 280 -17.35 -0.59 -10.85
CA GLU A 280 -17.67 0.81 -11.19
C GLU A 280 -16.52 1.78 -10.84
N VAL A 281 -15.30 1.26 -10.78
CA VAL A 281 -14.08 2.02 -10.51
C VAL A 281 -13.47 2.50 -11.82
N LYS A 282 -13.21 3.80 -11.90
CA LYS A 282 -12.52 4.39 -13.05
C LYS A 282 -11.01 4.28 -12.86
N ILE A 283 -10.35 3.62 -13.78
CA ILE A 283 -8.90 3.57 -13.90
C ILE A 283 -8.51 4.31 -15.18
N ASP A 284 -7.47 5.13 -15.09
CA ASP A 284 -6.90 5.76 -16.27
C ASP A 284 -6.23 4.66 -17.13
N PRO A 285 -6.66 4.47 -18.38
CA PRO A 285 -6.07 3.47 -19.27
C PRO A 285 -4.57 3.66 -19.52
N HIS A 286 -4.05 4.88 -19.27
CA HIS A 286 -2.63 5.20 -19.40
C HIS A 286 -1.81 4.88 -18.16
N THR A 287 -2.46 4.59 -17.02
CA THR A 287 -1.79 4.15 -15.80
C THR A 287 -1.44 2.66 -15.92
N ASN A 288 -0.44 2.35 -16.72
CA ASN A 288 0.16 1.01 -16.78
C ASN A 288 1.52 1.01 -16.07
N TYR A 289 2.02 -0.18 -15.77
CA TYR A 289 3.30 -0.35 -15.04
C TYR A 289 4.48 0.33 -15.77
N ASP A 290 4.58 0.17 -17.08
CA ASP A 290 5.67 0.74 -17.87
C ASP A 290 5.65 2.29 -17.80
N THR A 291 4.47 2.91 -17.77
CA THR A 291 4.31 4.36 -17.57
C THR A 291 4.75 4.78 -16.18
N VAL A 292 4.31 4.07 -15.14
CA VAL A 292 4.68 4.36 -13.73
C VAL A 292 6.19 4.29 -13.54
N ILE A 293 6.84 3.25 -14.06
CA ILE A 293 8.31 3.09 -14.01
C ILE A 293 9.02 4.21 -14.76
N ARG A 294 8.54 4.56 -15.96
CA ARG A 294 9.13 5.65 -16.75
C ARG A 294 9.05 6.97 -16.00
N GLU A 295 7.88 7.33 -15.48
CA GLU A 295 7.68 8.56 -14.71
C GLU A 295 8.54 8.59 -13.43
N ALA A 296 8.66 7.47 -12.71
CA ALA A 296 9.53 7.34 -11.56
C ALA A 296 11.00 7.59 -11.93
N ASN A 297 11.47 6.99 -13.02
CA ASN A 297 12.84 7.15 -13.51
C ASN A 297 13.10 8.56 -14.08
N GLU A 298 12.18 9.14 -14.84
CA GLU A 298 12.29 10.51 -15.37
C GLU A 298 12.38 11.53 -14.23
N LYS A 299 11.56 11.39 -13.20
CA LYS A 299 11.57 12.25 -12.02
C LYS A 299 12.90 12.16 -11.25
N LEU A 300 13.45 10.94 -11.15
CA LEU A 300 14.78 10.71 -10.57
C LEU A 300 15.90 11.38 -11.37
N LEU A 301 15.90 11.23 -12.69
CA LEU A 301 16.86 11.85 -13.58
C LEU A 301 16.81 13.38 -13.54
N GLN A 302 15.60 13.95 -13.46
CA GLN A 302 15.41 15.40 -13.32
C GLN A 302 16.01 15.89 -11.99
N ILE A 303 15.70 15.22 -10.89
CA ILE A 303 16.21 15.52 -9.54
C ILE A 303 17.74 15.43 -9.51
N SER A 304 18.32 14.39 -10.10
CA SER A 304 19.77 14.19 -10.18
C SER A 304 20.46 15.31 -10.93
N LYS A 305 19.87 15.81 -12.03
CA LYS A 305 20.38 16.93 -12.83
C LYS A 305 20.30 18.27 -12.08
N GLU A 306 19.20 18.54 -11.40
CA GLU A 306 19.01 19.74 -10.59
C GLU A 306 19.99 19.78 -9.41
N GLY A 307 20.17 18.64 -8.71
CA GLY A 307 21.15 18.51 -7.63
C GLY A 307 22.61 18.70 -8.08
N ALA A 308 22.98 18.18 -9.24
CA ALA A 308 24.34 18.35 -9.79
C ALA A 308 24.68 19.81 -10.15
N GLN A 309 23.70 20.62 -10.54
CA GLN A 309 23.92 22.04 -10.84
C GLN A 309 24.11 22.89 -9.57
N GLU A 310 23.54 22.50 -8.43
CA GLU A 310 23.68 23.24 -7.16
C GLU A 310 24.98 22.93 -6.41
N THR A 311 25.57 21.74 -6.60
CA THR A 311 26.78 21.31 -5.86
C THR A 311 28.07 22.04 -6.30
N HIS A 312 28.09 22.67 -7.44
CA HIS A 312 29.30 23.38 -7.92
C HIS A 312 29.60 24.74 -7.25
N GLN A 313 28.76 25.24 -6.36
CA GLN A 313 28.87 26.59 -5.81
C GLN A 313 29.15 26.71 -4.30
N HIS A 314 29.39 25.65 -3.52
CA HIS A 314 29.53 25.79 -2.06
C HIS A 314 30.77 25.20 -1.42
N GLU A 315 31.45 26.09 -0.68
CA GLU A 315 32.63 25.93 0.16
C GLU A 315 32.55 24.79 1.19
N ARG A 316 33.60 24.00 1.31
CA ARG A 316 33.76 22.82 2.20
C ARG A 316 33.93 23.21 3.67
N ARG A 317 32.92 23.66 4.37
CA ARG A 317 32.94 23.74 5.85
C ARG A 317 32.44 22.47 6.47
N ARG A 318 33.22 21.83 7.36
CA ARG A 318 32.82 20.62 8.10
C ARG A 318 31.69 20.95 9.09
N ALA A 319 30.50 20.46 8.85
CA ALA A 319 29.39 20.51 9.79
C ALA A 319 29.61 19.47 10.92
N PRO A 320 29.26 19.79 12.18
CA PRO A 320 29.35 18.82 13.28
C PRO A 320 28.47 17.60 12.99
N ARG A 321 29.01 16.42 13.33
CA ARG A 321 28.29 15.14 13.17
C ARG A 321 27.73 14.69 14.53
N ILE A 322 26.48 14.24 14.53
CA ILE A 322 25.80 13.74 15.70
C ILE A 322 25.63 12.24 15.53
N LYS A 323 26.05 11.48 16.53
CA LYS A 323 25.83 10.02 16.53
C LYS A 323 24.37 9.74 16.71
N LYS A 324 23.80 8.96 15.80
CA LYS A 324 22.42 8.48 15.86
C LYS A 324 22.36 7.08 15.29
N GLU A 325 22.23 6.09 16.15
CA GLU A 325 22.11 4.70 15.74
C GLU A 325 20.61 4.35 15.58
N SER A 326 20.21 4.07 14.37
CA SER A 326 18.85 3.59 14.05
C SER A 326 18.85 2.79 12.76
N ASP A 327 17.97 1.82 12.68
CA ASP A 327 17.71 1.12 11.44
C ASP A 327 16.81 2.00 10.55
N VAL A 328 17.22 2.21 9.31
CA VAL A 328 16.50 3.03 8.34
C VAL A 328 16.51 2.34 6.98
N PHE A 329 15.62 2.77 6.09
CA PHE A 329 15.64 2.31 4.70
C PHE A 329 16.18 3.40 3.78
N ILE A 330 17.04 3.02 2.85
CA ILE A 330 17.48 3.85 1.74
C ILE A 330 17.01 3.25 0.43
N LEU A 331 16.87 4.08 -0.58
CA LEU A 331 16.45 3.69 -1.91
C LEU A 331 17.59 3.94 -2.90
N PRO A 332 18.41 2.92 -3.23
CA PRO A 332 19.51 3.08 -4.17
C PRO A 332 19.00 3.46 -5.56
N CYS A 333 19.75 4.37 -6.21
CA CYS A 333 19.45 4.87 -7.55
C CYS A 333 20.69 4.64 -8.42
N LEU A 334 20.76 3.48 -9.07
CA LEU A 334 21.91 3.09 -9.88
C LEU A 334 21.60 3.28 -11.36
N GLY A 335 22.43 4.07 -12.06
CA GLY A 335 22.24 4.35 -13.47
C GLY A 335 20.92 5.06 -13.81
N GLY A 336 20.37 5.85 -12.87
CA GLY A 336 19.07 6.52 -13.02
C GLY A 336 17.85 5.61 -12.84
N VAL A 337 18.06 4.39 -12.36
CA VAL A 337 16.99 3.43 -12.09
C VAL A 337 16.86 3.21 -10.58
N VAL A 338 15.63 3.33 -10.09
CA VAL A 338 15.29 3.01 -8.68
C VAL A 338 15.40 1.51 -8.48
N ARG A 339 16.17 1.12 -7.46
CA ARG A 339 16.33 -0.27 -7.06
C ARG A 339 15.44 -0.62 -5.86
N GLN A 340 15.54 -1.85 -5.41
CA GLN A 340 14.91 -2.30 -4.18
C GLN A 340 15.38 -1.47 -2.99
N SER A 341 14.48 -1.14 -2.06
CA SER A 341 14.85 -0.47 -0.82
C SER A 341 15.77 -1.37 0.03
N VAL A 342 16.78 -0.77 0.65
CA VAL A 342 17.79 -1.49 1.43
C VAL A 342 17.73 -1.00 2.86
N LYS A 343 17.62 -1.94 3.82
CA LYS A 343 17.75 -1.65 5.24
C LYS A 343 19.21 -1.40 5.57
N VAL A 344 19.50 -0.26 6.21
CA VAL A 344 20.84 0.13 6.62
C VAL A 344 20.81 0.62 8.07
N ARG A 345 21.92 0.53 8.76
CA ARG A 345 22.06 1.07 10.11
C ARG A 345 22.73 2.44 10.05
N LEU A 346 21.96 3.48 10.29
CA LEU A 346 22.44 4.85 10.41
C LEU A 346 23.36 4.95 11.63
N MET A 347 24.53 5.60 11.47
CA MET A 347 25.54 5.73 12.50
C MET A 347 25.72 7.18 12.95
N ASP A 348 25.74 8.09 12.01
CA ASP A 348 25.87 9.52 12.27
C ASP A 348 25.15 10.36 11.21
N VAL A 349 24.79 11.57 11.60
CA VAL A 349 24.11 12.55 10.76
C VAL A 349 24.71 13.91 10.96
N SER A 350 24.81 14.67 9.88
CA SER A 350 25.18 16.10 9.90
C SER A 350 24.27 16.88 8.95
N ALA A 351 24.37 18.19 8.98
CA ALA A 351 23.64 19.06 8.06
C ALA A 351 23.93 18.79 6.57
N ARG A 352 25.03 18.11 6.25
CA ARG A 352 25.50 17.88 4.87
C ARG A 352 25.70 16.42 4.50
N GLY A 353 25.55 15.50 5.42
CA GLY A 353 25.79 14.10 5.09
C GLY A 353 25.37 13.14 6.18
N ILE A 354 25.33 11.89 5.81
CA ILE A 354 25.02 10.76 6.71
C ILE A 354 26.11 9.71 6.62
N GLY A 355 26.31 8.98 7.74
CA GLY A 355 27.13 7.80 7.82
C GLY A 355 26.29 6.61 8.23
N PHE A 356 26.43 5.49 7.52
CA PHE A 356 25.69 4.27 7.82
C PHE A 356 26.48 3.01 7.51
N THR A 357 26.04 1.87 8.03
CA THR A 357 26.59 0.56 7.65
C THR A 357 25.59 -0.20 6.78
N ALA A 358 26.12 -0.93 5.78
CA ALA A 358 25.33 -1.71 4.84
C ALA A 358 25.97 -3.10 4.63
N GLU A 359 25.17 -4.06 4.16
CA GLU A 359 25.63 -5.40 3.78
C GLU A 359 26.26 -5.44 2.39
N LYS A 360 25.80 -4.59 1.49
CA LYS A 360 26.28 -4.50 0.11
C LYS A 360 27.10 -3.22 -0.09
N PRO A 361 28.19 -3.29 -0.86
CA PRO A 361 29.00 -2.10 -1.15
C PRO A 361 28.21 -1.13 -2.04
N MET A 362 28.49 0.15 -1.87
CA MET A 362 28.10 1.22 -2.77
C MET A 362 29.36 1.89 -3.33
N GLU A 363 29.35 2.15 -4.61
CA GLU A 363 30.48 2.83 -5.26
C GLU A 363 30.43 4.34 -5.03
N LYS A 364 31.59 4.99 -5.11
CA LYS A 364 31.65 6.44 -5.05
C LYS A 364 30.89 7.04 -6.24
N GLY A 365 29.96 7.94 -5.96
CA GLY A 365 29.06 8.52 -6.96
C GLY A 365 27.69 7.82 -7.03
N ASP A 366 27.52 6.67 -6.38
CA ASP A 366 26.21 6.05 -6.27
C ASP A 366 25.26 6.95 -5.49
N GLN A 367 24.07 7.16 -6.05
CA GLN A 367 23.05 7.96 -5.43
C GLN A 367 21.99 7.10 -4.74
N PHE A 368 21.42 7.64 -3.68
CA PHE A 368 20.28 7.01 -3.01
C PHE A 368 19.37 8.05 -2.36
N ILE A 369 18.12 7.69 -2.23
CA ILE A 369 17.13 8.52 -1.57
C ILE A 369 16.96 8.03 -0.13
N PHE A 370 16.87 8.99 0.79
CA PHE A 370 16.58 8.78 2.20
C PHE A 370 15.36 9.58 2.59
N GLN A 371 14.39 8.93 3.23
CA GLN A 371 13.19 9.57 3.72
C GLN A 371 13.26 9.72 5.24
N THR A 372 12.90 10.90 5.72
CA THR A 372 12.85 11.23 7.15
C THR A 372 11.68 12.18 7.42
N LYS A 373 11.47 12.53 8.69
CA LYS A 373 10.42 13.47 9.10
C LYS A 373 11.06 14.71 9.71
N LYS A 374 10.46 15.87 9.48
CA LYS A 374 10.79 17.12 10.20
C LYS A 374 10.29 17.04 11.65
N ALA A 375 10.73 17.96 12.50
CA ALA A 375 10.27 18.07 13.87
C ALA A 375 8.74 18.25 14.03
N ASP A 376 8.07 18.76 13.00
CA ASP A 376 6.62 18.90 12.92
C ASP A 376 5.90 17.65 12.37
N GLY A 377 6.64 16.54 12.18
CA GLY A 377 6.14 15.29 11.61
C GLY A 377 5.99 15.29 10.09
N THR A 378 6.26 16.41 9.41
CA THR A 378 6.18 16.50 7.95
C THR A 378 7.25 15.63 7.30
N PRO A 379 6.90 14.71 6.39
CA PRO A 379 7.89 13.89 5.70
C PRO A 379 8.82 14.75 4.84
N MET A 380 10.08 14.37 4.81
CA MET A 380 11.14 15.01 4.02
C MET A 380 11.92 13.95 3.27
N THR A 381 12.09 14.14 1.98
CA THR A 381 12.81 13.24 1.08
C THR A 381 14.11 13.90 0.64
N LEU A 382 15.21 13.19 0.81
CA LEU A 382 16.57 13.70 0.62
C LEU A 382 17.31 12.80 -0.38
N LEU A 383 18.04 13.39 -1.33
CA LEU A 383 18.96 12.69 -2.22
C LEU A 383 20.36 12.81 -1.68
N TYR A 384 21.06 11.71 -1.54
CA TYR A 384 22.45 11.61 -1.13
C TYR A 384 23.29 10.96 -2.22
N GLU A 385 24.59 11.29 -2.23
CA GLU A 385 25.59 10.67 -3.08
C GLU A 385 26.69 10.06 -2.20
N THR A 386 27.06 8.81 -2.50
CA THR A 386 28.14 8.10 -1.80
C THR A 386 29.48 8.75 -2.08
N VAL A 387 30.17 9.17 -1.03
CA VAL A 387 31.52 9.77 -1.13
C VAL A 387 32.63 8.82 -0.71
N ARG A 388 32.30 7.81 0.14
CA ARG A 388 33.24 6.77 0.56
C ARG A 388 32.50 5.50 0.94
N CYS A 389 33.18 4.35 0.75
CA CYS A 389 32.74 3.05 1.23
C CYS A 389 33.98 2.31 1.75
N ASP A 390 34.09 2.16 3.06
CA ASP A 390 35.22 1.54 3.75
C ASP A 390 34.79 0.22 4.38
N LYS A 391 35.63 -0.82 4.27
CA LYS A 391 35.40 -2.10 4.92
C LYS A 391 36.21 -2.18 6.21
N ASN A 392 35.58 -2.34 7.34
CA ASN A 392 36.28 -2.49 8.62
C ASN A 392 36.87 -3.90 8.80
N ALA A 393 37.69 -4.08 9.86
CA ALA A 393 38.34 -5.37 10.16
C ALA A 393 37.37 -6.52 10.42
N LYS A 394 36.09 -6.25 10.71
CA LYS A 394 35.02 -7.24 10.90
C LYS A 394 34.23 -7.50 9.60
N GLY A 395 34.64 -6.93 8.48
CA GLY A 395 33.96 -7.10 7.20
C GLY A 395 32.72 -6.23 6.98
N ILE A 396 32.37 -5.38 7.95
CA ILE A 396 31.20 -4.49 7.87
C ILE A 396 31.58 -3.28 6.99
N LEU A 397 30.71 -2.96 6.04
CA LEU A 397 30.88 -1.82 5.14
C LEU A 397 30.36 -0.55 5.83
N SER A 398 31.23 0.46 5.94
CA SER A 398 30.90 1.79 6.44
C SER A 398 30.84 2.76 5.26
N ILE A 399 29.68 3.33 5.03
CA ILE A 399 29.38 4.21 3.90
C ILE A 399 29.21 5.64 4.42
N GLY A 400 29.90 6.56 3.82
CA GLY A 400 29.71 7.99 4.03
C GLY A 400 29.09 8.62 2.79
N ALA A 401 28.03 9.38 2.96
CA ALA A 401 27.35 10.03 1.87
C ALA A 401 27.12 11.53 2.13
N GLU A 402 27.10 12.31 1.08
CA GLU A 402 26.87 13.74 1.11
C GLU A 402 25.50 14.09 0.55
N LEU A 403 24.82 15.07 1.16
CA LEU A 403 23.50 15.52 0.72
C LEU A 403 23.65 16.27 -0.61
N VAL A 404 22.95 15.80 -1.63
CA VAL A 404 22.87 16.43 -2.95
C VAL A 404 21.77 17.49 -2.95
N CYS A 405 20.53 17.11 -2.61
CA CYS A 405 19.41 18.06 -2.53
C CYS A 405 18.25 17.53 -1.70
N VAL A 406 17.31 18.42 -1.38
CA VAL A 406 16.02 18.11 -0.74
C VAL A 406 14.97 17.97 -1.84
N LEU A 407 14.38 16.78 -1.99
CA LEU A 407 13.44 16.46 -3.06
C LEU A 407 12.01 16.92 -2.78
N ASN A 408 11.60 16.80 -1.52
CA ASN A 408 10.28 17.25 -1.05
C ASN A 408 10.40 17.67 0.41
N ASP A 409 9.96 18.89 0.70
CA ASP A 409 9.94 19.44 2.05
C ASP A 409 8.51 19.62 2.60
N GLY A 410 7.50 18.99 1.96
CA GLY A 410 6.09 19.09 2.32
C GLY A 410 5.43 20.43 1.99
N LYS A 411 6.13 21.34 1.31
CA LYS A 411 5.59 22.59 0.77
C LYS A 411 5.73 22.59 -0.76
N LYS A 412 4.91 23.40 -1.46
CA LYS A 412 5.00 23.60 -2.92
C LYS A 412 6.46 23.82 -3.34
N PRO A 413 6.86 23.47 -4.59
CA PRO A 413 8.26 23.54 -5.04
C PRO A 413 8.89 24.85 -4.59
N ALA A 414 9.98 24.72 -3.83
CA ALA A 414 10.59 25.85 -3.13
C ALA A 414 11.24 26.82 -4.10
N PRO A 415 11.11 28.13 -3.90
CA PRO A 415 11.99 29.09 -4.49
C PRO A 415 13.42 28.89 -3.90
N LYS A 416 14.41 29.13 -4.72
CA LYS A 416 15.86 29.02 -4.46
C LYS A 416 16.27 29.04 -2.99
N LEU A 417 16.83 27.94 -2.52
CA LEU A 417 17.29 27.75 -1.14
C LEU A 417 18.53 28.57 -0.82
N HIS A 418 18.44 29.47 0.15
CA HIS A 418 19.61 30.04 0.82
C HIS A 418 20.17 29.00 1.80
N ALA A 419 21.39 28.53 1.55
CA ALA A 419 22.02 27.34 2.14
C ALA A 419 22.13 27.30 3.69
N ALA A 420 22.15 28.43 4.39
CA ALA A 420 22.39 28.47 5.83
C ALA A 420 21.19 28.02 6.69
N GLY A 421 19.96 28.36 6.30
CA GLY A 421 18.77 28.01 7.11
C GLY A 421 18.27 26.58 6.93
N THR A 422 18.64 25.94 5.83
CA THR A 422 18.20 24.57 5.50
C THR A 422 19.05 23.53 6.23
N ALA A 423 20.35 23.76 6.38
CA ALA A 423 21.29 22.88 7.07
C ALA A 423 20.88 22.66 8.56
N GLU A 424 20.44 23.73 9.23
CA GLU A 424 19.98 23.65 10.63
C GLU A 424 18.64 22.91 10.75
N LYS A 425 17.72 23.11 9.80
CA LYS A 425 16.43 22.41 9.75
C LYS A 425 16.60 20.91 9.45
N ILE A 426 17.52 20.54 8.56
CA ILE A 426 17.84 19.13 8.26
C ILE A 426 18.43 18.44 9.49
N SER A 427 19.41 19.09 10.17
CA SER A 427 20.00 18.57 11.38
C SER A 427 18.93 18.32 12.46
N LYS A 428 18.00 19.25 12.70
CA LYS A 428 16.89 19.10 13.66
C LYS A 428 15.86 18.06 13.24
N ALA A 429 15.59 17.89 11.93
CA ALA A 429 14.62 16.92 11.43
C ALA A 429 15.08 15.47 11.52
N VAL A 430 16.38 15.24 11.41
CA VAL A 430 16.97 13.89 11.52
C VAL A 430 17.26 13.52 12.96
N MET A 431 17.20 14.48 13.89
CA MET A 431 17.46 14.27 15.33
C MET A 431 16.23 13.82 16.14
N ASN A 432 15.03 14.00 15.65
CA ASN A 432 13.78 13.52 16.23
C ASN A 432 13.31 12.25 15.53
#